data_70738d033787939d1d4a903132a8809f
#
_entry.id   70738d033787939d1d4a903132a8809f
#
_cell.length_a   1.000
_cell.length_b   1.000
_cell.length_c   1.000
_cell.angle_alpha   90.00
_cell.angle_beta   90.00
_cell.angle_gamma   90.00
#
_symmetry.space_group_name_H-M   'P 1'
#
loop_
_entity.id
_entity.type
_entity.pdbx_description
1 polymer ?
#
loop_
_entity_poly.entity_id
_entity_poly.type
_entity_poly.pdbx_seq_one_letter_code
_entity_poly.pdbx_strand_id
1 'polypeptide(L)'
;MGNSRAPLIRVGRDAKGSDVFLEPFASYHTLISGMTRSGKSSLVYGYLSNLSNLKPLKIKLCGVDPTGVLFSAIGSSGLGGDSLRVSTLQDVDAIKEKTHLLVEEMDRRINLLLSLRRDKFDYEDFTEKFPLLLVLYEEFPGLVNSLKISDALLKPADRVLPRFLADLQRLCFEGLKVGIRIYLICQRGSAETIGSNLRSQLDQKISFRQRGDSFGMLHRLTPEQIKQGERFLPGQAFLDTPGQDLKKFRADFCSFERFSDFFKDCRGGDGAPTGCNKTVNA
;
A
#
# COMPACT_ATOMS: atom_id res chain seq x y z
N MET A 1 29.35 -3.51 13.73
CA MET A 1 27.89 -3.37 13.79
C MET A 1 27.37 -4.00 12.52
N GLY A 2 26.68 -5.13 12.61
CA GLY A 2 26.20 -5.82 11.42
C GLY A 2 25.13 -4.99 10.74
N ASN A 3 25.30 -4.70 9.45
CA ASN A 3 24.25 -4.12 8.61
C ASN A 3 23.07 -5.09 8.60
N SER A 4 22.06 -4.84 9.42
CA SER A 4 20.80 -5.61 9.34
C SER A 4 20.09 -5.21 8.06
N ARG A 5 20.04 -6.10 7.08
CA ARG A 5 19.27 -5.85 5.85
C ARG A 5 17.80 -5.71 6.18
N ALA A 6 17.13 -4.75 5.51
CA ALA A 6 15.69 -4.62 5.59
C ALA A 6 15.00 -5.92 5.09
N PRO A 7 13.94 -6.38 5.77
CA PRO A 7 13.29 -7.61 5.42
C PRO A 7 12.59 -7.53 4.07
N LEU A 8 12.62 -8.63 3.33
CA LEU A 8 11.91 -8.83 2.08
C LEU A 8 10.63 -9.63 2.32
N ILE A 9 9.53 -9.22 1.75
CA ILE A 9 8.23 -9.90 1.86
C ILE A 9 7.94 -10.64 0.57
N ARG A 10 7.97 -11.96 0.64
CA ARG A 10 7.62 -12.80 -0.50
C ARG A 10 6.14 -12.63 -0.86
N VAL A 11 5.88 -12.44 -2.15
CA VAL A 11 4.52 -12.19 -2.67
C VAL A 11 4.11 -13.15 -3.78
N GLY A 12 5.01 -14.00 -4.27
CA GLY A 12 4.70 -14.94 -5.33
C GLY A 12 5.94 -15.53 -5.98
N ARG A 13 5.75 -16.06 -7.19
CA ARG A 13 6.81 -16.66 -8.01
C ARG A 13 6.75 -16.20 -9.45
N ASP A 14 7.91 -16.09 -10.09
CA ASP A 14 8.04 -15.85 -11.51
C ASP A 14 7.81 -17.15 -12.35
N ALA A 15 7.92 -17.02 -13.66
CA ALA A 15 7.73 -18.17 -14.58
C ALA A 15 8.85 -19.23 -14.46
N LYS A 16 9.99 -18.88 -13.86
CA LYS A 16 11.12 -19.81 -13.63
C LYS A 16 11.03 -20.50 -12.26
N GLY A 17 9.98 -20.15 -11.47
CA GLY A 17 9.81 -20.66 -10.11
C GLY A 17 10.58 -19.89 -9.05
N SER A 18 11.28 -18.80 -9.41
CA SER A 18 12.01 -17.95 -8.47
C SER A 18 11.05 -17.12 -7.64
N ASP A 19 11.34 -16.97 -6.36
CA ASP A 19 10.52 -16.17 -5.47
C ASP A 19 10.58 -14.67 -5.83
N VAL A 20 9.42 -14.00 -5.74
CA VAL A 20 9.27 -12.56 -5.96
C VAL A 20 8.96 -11.89 -4.64
N PHE A 21 9.67 -10.80 -4.37
CA PHE A 21 9.60 -10.09 -3.10
C PHE A 21 9.21 -8.63 -3.29
N LEU A 22 8.56 -8.06 -2.28
CA LEU A 22 8.41 -6.61 -2.07
C LEU A 22 9.27 -6.17 -0.91
N GLU A 23 9.76 -4.94 -1.01
CA GLU A 23 10.64 -4.32 -0.02
C GLU A 23 9.85 -3.21 0.72
N PRO A 24 9.22 -3.50 1.88
CA PRO A 24 8.36 -2.52 2.55
C PRO A 24 9.11 -1.27 3.01
N PHE A 25 10.41 -1.36 3.25
CA PHE A 25 11.24 -0.23 3.68
C PHE A 25 11.92 0.53 2.54
N ALA A 26 11.81 0.06 1.30
CA ALA A 26 12.35 0.78 0.14
C ALA A 26 11.67 2.14 -0.07
N SER A 27 12.40 3.06 -0.70
CA SER A 27 11.95 4.46 -0.86
C SER A 27 11.16 4.63 -2.16
N TYR A 28 9.96 4.01 -2.23
CA TYR A 28 8.98 4.25 -3.29
C TYR A 28 7.55 4.07 -2.76
N HIS A 29 6.61 4.73 -3.42
CA HIS A 29 5.19 4.50 -3.25
C HIS A 29 4.71 3.44 -4.26
N THR A 30 3.62 2.75 -3.93
CA THR A 30 3.17 1.59 -4.70
C THR A 30 1.75 1.78 -5.24
N LEU A 31 1.56 1.48 -6.52
CA LEU A 31 0.25 1.35 -7.15
C LEU A 31 -0.06 -0.11 -7.42
N ILE A 32 -1.20 -0.59 -6.91
CA ILE A 32 -1.72 -1.92 -7.21
C ILE A 32 -2.97 -1.77 -8.06
N SER A 33 -2.93 -2.21 -9.31
CA SER A 33 -4.03 -2.05 -10.25
C SER A 33 -4.48 -3.36 -10.88
N GLY A 34 -5.73 -3.42 -11.36
CA GLY A 34 -6.25 -4.57 -12.08
C GLY A 34 -7.76 -4.72 -11.92
N MET A 35 -8.40 -5.40 -12.85
CA MET A 35 -9.85 -5.64 -12.85
C MET A 35 -10.31 -6.40 -11.60
N THR A 36 -11.61 -6.37 -11.33
CA THR A 36 -12.24 -7.20 -10.31
C THR A 36 -11.90 -8.68 -10.55
N ARG A 37 -11.66 -9.43 -9.47
CA ARG A 37 -11.27 -10.86 -9.49
C ARG A 37 -9.94 -11.16 -10.20
N SER A 38 -9.06 -10.16 -10.37
CA SER A 38 -7.73 -10.38 -10.98
C SER A 38 -6.68 -10.88 -9.97
N GLY A 39 -6.91 -10.77 -8.66
CA GLY A 39 -5.99 -11.23 -7.60
C GLY A 39 -5.43 -10.13 -6.69
N LYS A 40 -5.83 -8.86 -6.86
CA LYS A 40 -5.36 -7.73 -6.03
C LYS A 40 -5.54 -7.98 -4.52
N SER A 41 -6.77 -8.26 -4.10
CA SER A 41 -7.07 -8.45 -2.67
C SER A 41 -6.29 -9.63 -2.08
N SER A 42 -6.16 -10.73 -2.85
CA SER A 42 -5.36 -11.89 -2.42
C SER A 42 -3.88 -11.54 -2.20
N LEU A 43 -3.30 -10.72 -3.10
CA LEU A 43 -1.94 -10.19 -2.90
C LEU A 43 -1.85 -9.35 -1.62
N VAL A 44 -2.79 -8.42 -1.42
CA VAL A 44 -2.80 -7.52 -0.25
C VAL A 44 -2.94 -8.31 1.04
N TYR A 45 -3.85 -9.30 1.10
CA TYR A 45 -4.02 -10.16 2.25
C TYR A 45 -2.74 -10.92 2.60
N GLY A 46 -2.12 -11.59 1.62
CA GLY A 46 -0.86 -12.30 1.83
C GLY A 46 0.27 -11.38 2.25
N TYR A 47 0.39 -10.21 1.62
CA TYR A 47 1.41 -9.21 1.95
C TYR A 47 1.26 -8.70 3.38
N LEU A 48 0.06 -8.29 3.81
CA LEU A 48 -0.19 -7.77 5.15
C LEU A 48 -0.02 -8.85 6.24
N SER A 49 -0.44 -10.09 5.97
CA SER A 49 -0.19 -11.22 6.87
C SER A 49 1.31 -11.45 7.08
N ASN A 50 2.08 -11.44 5.98
CA ASN A 50 3.53 -11.64 6.07
C ASN A 50 4.24 -10.45 6.74
N LEU A 51 3.78 -9.21 6.51
CA LEU A 51 4.30 -8.04 7.23
C LEU A 51 4.10 -8.14 8.74
N SER A 52 2.94 -8.62 9.20
CA SER A 52 2.66 -8.71 10.63
C SER A 52 3.47 -9.79 11.34
N ASN A 53 4.10 -10.72 10.60
CA ASN A 53 5.04 -11.71 11.14
C ASN A 53 6.44 -11.15 11.40
N LEU A 54 6.76 -9.95 10.93
CA LEU A 54 8.07 -9.34 11.19
C LEU A 54 8.26 -9.09 12.68
N LYS A 55 9.42 -9.46 13.20
CA LYS A 55 9.81 -9.25 14.60
C LYS A 55 11.20 -8.60 14.67
N PRO A 56 11.36 -7.42 15.29
CA PRO A 56 10.29 -6.56 15.83
C PRO A 56 9.43 -5.94 14.74
N LEU A 57 8.17 -5.64 15.06
CA LEU A 57 7.25 -5.02 14.11
C LEU A 57 7.51 -3.51 14.02
N LYS A 58 8.26 -3.13 12.98
CA LYS A 58 8.67 -1.74 12.73
C LYS A 58 7.73 -0.99 11.77
N ILE A 59 6.53 -1.48 11.53
CA ILE A 59 5.56 -0.95 10.56
C ILE A 59 4.23 -0.74 11.26
N LYS A 60 3.59 0.40 10.97
CA LYS A 60 2.21 0.71 11.37
C LYS A 60 1.36 0.89 10.12
N LEU A 61 0.24 0.19 10.04
CA LEU A 61 -0.72 0.33 8.94
C LEU A 61 -1.70 1.47 9.24
N CYS A 62 -1.86 2.35 8.26
CA CYS A 62 -2.75 3.52 8.28
C CYS A 62 -3.59 3.56 6.99
N GLY A 63 -4.52 4.50 6.88
CA GLY A 63 -5.22 4.81 5.63
C GLY A 63 -6.71 4.53 5.65
N VAL A 64 -7.30 4.28 4.48
CA VAL A 64 -8.74 4.17 4.27
C VAL A 64 -9.08 2.85 3.60
N ASP A 65 -9.96 2.08 4.21
CA ASP A 65 -10.63 0.91 3.65
C ASP A 65 -12.12 1.20 3.53
N PRO A 66 -12.62 1.53 2.33
CA PRO A 66 -14.01 1.94 2.11
C PRO A 66 -15.05 0.94 2.58
N THR A 67 -14.70 -0.34 2.53
CA THR A 67 -15.60 -1.44 2.92
C THR A 67 -15.47 -1.83 4.39
N GLY A 68 -14.39 -1.44 5.04
CA GLY A 68 -14.03 -1.83 6.39
C GLY A 68 -13.62 -3.30 6.55
N VAL A 69 -13.70 -4.09 5.49
CA VAL A 69 -13.47 -5.55 5.54
C VAL A 69 -12.02 -5.87 5.89
N LEU A 70 -11.07 -5.17 5.26
CA LEU A 70 -9.64 -5.37 5.49
C LEU A 70 -9.24 -4.97 6.91
N PHE A 71 -9.59 -3.76 7.32
CA PHE A 71 -9.18 -3.23 8.63
C PHE A 71 -9.91 -3.91 9.79
N SER A 72 -11.18 -4.33 9.61
CA SER A 72 -11.89 -5.09 10.64
C SER A 72 -11.28 -6.46 10.90
N ALA A 73 -10.79 -7.13 9.86
CA ALA A 73 -10.10 -8.42 10.02
C ALA A 73 -8.79 -8.27 10.80
N ILE A 74 -7.99 -7.22 10.51
CA ILE A 74 -6.74 -6.92 11.23
C ILE A 74 -7.03 -6.51 12.68
N GLY A 75 -8.09 -5.71 12.91
CA GLY A 75 -8.45 -5.18 14.22
C GLY A 75 -7.32 -4.34 14.83
N SER A 76 -7.25 -4.32 16.17
CA SER A 76 -6.20 -3.61 16.94
C SER A 76 -4.90 -4.41 17.10
N SER A 77 -4.87 -5.66 16.62
CA SER A 77 -3.69 -6.54 16.68
C SER A 77 -2.82 -6.43 15.43
N GLY A 78 -1.64 -7.02 15.47
CA GLY A 78 -0.73 -7.10 14.32
C GLY A 78 -0.11 -5.76 13.96
N LEU A 79 -0.44 -5.20 12.80
CA LEU A 79 0.20 -4.00 12.22
C LEU A 79 -0.05 -2.67 12.97
N GLY A 80 -0.25 -2.73 14.28
CA GLY A 80 -0.39 -1.55 15.15
C GLY A 80 -1.84 -1.07 15.31
N GLY A 81 -2.03 -0.06 16.19
CA GLY A 81 -3.34 0.49 16.53
C GLY A 81 -4.06 1.14 15.36
N ASP A 82 -5.37 1.32 15.51
CA ASP A 82 -6.32 1.78 14.49
C ASP A 82 -6.49 3.32 14.43
N SER A 83 -5.74 4.08 15.24
CA SER A 83 -5.91 5.53 15.39
C SER A 83 -5.82 6.34 14.07
N LEU A 84 -5.12 5.83 13.07
CA LEU A 84 -4.96 6.45 11.75
C LEU A 84 -5.63 5.63 10.62
N ARG A 85 -6.65 4.83 10.95
CA ARG A 85 -7.43 4.03 10.00
C ARG A 85 -8.86 4.54 9.93
N VAL A 86 -9.44 4.48 8.73
CA VAL A 86 -10.86 4.76 8.49
C VAL A 86 -11.45 3.56 7.74
N SER A 87 -12.51 2.97 8.29
CA SER A 87 -13.14 1.74 7.79
C SER A 87 -14.50 1.99 7.13
N THR A 88 -14.73 3.18 6.60
CA THR A 88 -15.98 3.53 5.91
C THR A 88 -15.80 4.76 5.03
N LEU A 89 -16.63 4.89 3.99
CA LEU A 89 -16.73 6.12 3.20
C LEU A 89 -17.80 7.09 3.74
N GLN A 90 -18.58 6.69 4.75
CA GLN A 90 -19.63 7.54 5.32
C GLN A 90 -19.08 8.62 6.23
N ASP A 91 -17.92 8.37 6.86
CA ASP A 91 -17.26 9.32 7.74
C ASP A 91 -16.20 10.13 6.97
N VAL A 92 -16.71 11.09 6.20
CA VAL A 92 -15.89 11.98 5.35
C VAL A 92 -14.96 12.86 6.19
N ASP A 93 -15.44 13.30 7.36
CA ASP A 93 -14.62 14.11 8.28
C ASP A 93 -13.47 13.31 8.87
N ALA A 94 -13.70 12.05 9.24
CA ALA A 94 -12.61 11.16 9.67
C ALA A 94 -11.58 10.92 8.56
N ILE A 95 -11.99 10.76 7.32
CA ILE A 95 -11.07 10.61 6.19
C ILE A 95 -10.14 11.82 6.07
N LYS A 96 -10.74 13.03 6.11
CA LYS A 96 -10.00 14.31 6.08
C LYS A 96 -9.06 14.43 7.29
N GLU A 97 -9.59 14.25 8.50
CA GLU A 97 -8.85 14.36 9.75
C GLU A 97 -7.65 13.39 9.79
N LYS A 98 -7.89 12.10 9.52
CA LYS A 98 -6.81 11.09 9.62
C LYS A 98 -5.74 11.29 8.54
N THR A 99 -6.11 11.74 7.34
CA THR A 99 -5.13 12.08 6.31
C THR A 99 -4.33 13.32 6.71
N HIS A 100 -4.96 14.31 7.35
CA HIS A 100 -4.26 15.49 7.85
C HIS A 100 -3.31 15.16 9.01
N LEU A 101 -3.70 14.29 9.94
CA LEU A 101 -2.83 13.80 11.02
C LEU A 101 -1.58 13.07 10.47
N LEU A 102 -1.67 12.41 9.33
CA LEU A 102 -0.50 11.85 8.65
C LEU A 102 0.45 12.94 8.13
N VAL A 103 -0.08 14.07 7.66
CA VAL A 103 0.74 15.23 7.26
C VAL A 103 1.41 15.87 8.48
N GLU A 104 0.70 16.04 9.59
CA GLU A 104 1.28 16.57 10.83
C GLU A 104 2.40 15.65 11.35
N GLU A 105 2.20 14.33 11.31
CA GLU A 105 3.25 13.38 11.69
C GLU A 105 4.45 13.43 10.72
N MET A 106 4.19 13.61 9.41
CA MET A 106 5.24 13.84 8.42
C MET A 106 6.06 15.09 8.76
N ASP A 107 5.40 16.22 9.01
CA ASP A 107 6.05 17.48 9.34
C ASP A 107 6.88 17.36 10.66
N ARG A 108 6.35 16.66 11.67
CA ARG A 108 7.08 16.34 12.89
C ARG A 108 8.37 15.54 12.62
N ARG A 109 8.27 14.53 11.74
CA ARG A 109 9.42 13.69 11.35
C ARG A 109 10.43 14.46 10.50
N ILE A 110 9.99 15.36 9.62
CA ILE A 110 10.87 16.25 8.86
C ILE A 110 11.66 17.15 9.82
N ASN A 111 11.01 17.75 10.81
CA ASN A 111 11.68 18.57 11.80
C ASN A 111 12.72 17.78 12.62
N LEU A 112 12.40 16.53 12.98
CA LEU A 112 13.37 15.64 13.62
C LEU A 112 14.56 15.36 12.70
N LEU A 113 14.31 15.05 11.44
CA LEU A 113 15.37 14.78 10.44
C LEU A 113 16.31 15.98 10.28
N LEU A 114 15.76 17.20 10.21
CA LEU A 114 16.53 18.44 10.16
C LEU A 114 17.38 18.64 11.43
N SER A 115 16.82 18.39 12.61
CA SER A 115 17.55 18.50 13.88
C SER A 115 18.72 17.52 13.96
N LEU A 116 18.58 16.34 13.37
CA LEU A 116 19.61 15.31 13.26
C LEU A 116 20.62 15.57 12.12
N ARG A 117 20.41 16.59 11.29
CA ARG A 117 21.19 16.90 10.09
C ARG A 117 21.32 15.73 9.14
N ARG A 118 20.20 15.02 8.92
CA ARG A 118 20.10 13.87 8.02
C ARG A 118 19.19 14.19 6.85
N ASP A 119 19.35 13.46 5.75
CA ASP A 119 18.55 13.61 4.53
C ASP A 119 17.36 12.65 4.47
N LYS A 120 17.42 11.52 5.21
CA LYS A 120 16.37 10.50 5.30
C LYS A 120 16.54 9.62 6.54
N PHE A 121 15.47 8.89 6.90
CA PHE A 121 15.53 7.76 7.81
C PHE A 121 15.77 6.46 7.06
N ASP A 122 16.61 5.59 7.61
CA ASP A 122 16.91 4.26 7.11
C ASP A 122 16.20 3.17 7.93
N TYR A 123 16.31 1.90 7.52
CA TYR A 123 15.64 0.78 8.18
C TYR A 123 15.94 0.68 9.69
N GLU A 124 17.16 0.97 10.08
CA GLU A 124 17.63 0.91 11.47
C GLU A 124 16.94 1.93 12.37
N ASP A 125 16.53 3.07 11.85
CA ASP A 125 15.86 4.13 12.60
C ASP A 125 14.44 3.74 13.03
N PHE A 126 13.79 2.84 12.26
CA PHE A 126 12.44 2.44 12.58
C PHE A 126 12.40 1.45 13.73
N THR A 127 11.47 1.67 14.65
CA THR A 127 11.21 0.86 15.84
C THR A 127 9.70 0.69 16.02
N GLU A 128 9.25 -0.09 17.00
CA GLU A 128 7.84 -0.18 17.38
C GLU A 128 7.27 1.18 17.83
N LYS A 129 8.08 2.03 18.46
CA LYS A 129 7.69 3.39 18.91
C LYS A 129 7.84 4.46 17.84
N PHE A 130 8.68 4.21 16.83
CA PHE A 130 8.88 5.06 15.67
C PHE A 130 8.78 4.22 14.38
N PRO A 131 7.57 3.72 14.06
CA PRO A 131 7.41 2.79 12.95
C PRO A 131 7.42 3.50 11.60
N LEU A 132 7.79 2.76 10.55
CA LEU A 132 7.42 3.13 9.18
C LEU A 132 5.89 3.13 9.07
N LEU A 133 5.32 4.16 8.45
CA LEU A 133 3.87 4.26 8.21
C LEU A 133 3.55 3.72 6.81
N LEU A 134 2.87 2.59 6.76
CA LEU A 134 2.30 2.03 5.54
C LEU A 134 0.88 2.56 5.39
N VAL A 135 0.66 3.51 4.48
CA VAL A 135 -0.63 4.15 4.28
C VAL A 135 -1.31 3.53 3.07
N LEU A 136 -2.39 2.80 3.32
CA LEU A 136 -3.11 2.05 2.30
C LEU A 136 -4.45 2.72 2.02
N TYR A 137 -4.72 3.01 0.75
CA TYR A 137 -6.02 3.46 0.26
C TYR A 137 -6.60 2.37 -0.63
N GLU A 138 -7.55 1.60 -0.09
CA GLU A 138 -8.26 0.59 -0.86
C GLU A 138 -9.33 1.24 -1.73
N GLU A 139 -9.49 0.76 -2.96
CA GLU A 139 -10.42 1.27 -3.97
C GLU A 139 -10.40 2.81 -4.08
N PHE A 140 -9.21 3.35 -4.24
CA PHE A 140 -8.95 4.80 -4.28
C PHE A 140 -9.89 5.59 -5.20
N PRO A 141 -10.26 5.11 -6.41
CA PRO A 141 -11.24 5.77 -7.25
C PRO A 141 -12.62 5.91 -6.60
N GLY A 142 -13.06 4.88 -5.90
CA GLY A 142 -14.32 4.88 -5.15
C GLY A 142 -14.29 5.91 -4.02
N LEU A 143 -13.17 5.98 -3.30
CA LEU A 143 -12.94 6.99 -2.27
C LEU A 143 -13.05 8.43 -2.83
N VAL A 144 -12.31 8.72 -3.90
CA VAL A 144 -12.34 10.05 -4.54
C VAL A 144 -13.75 10.41 -5.03
N ASN A 145 -14.46 9.45 -5.64
CA ASN A 145 -15.82 9.68 -6.10
C ASN A 145 -16.80 9.95 -4.93
N SER A 146 -16.68 9.21 -3.84
CA SER A 146 -17.49 9.43 -2.64
C SER A 146 -17.28 10.82 -2.05
N LEU A 147 -16.02 11.24 -1.91
CA LEU A 147 -15.70 12.60 -1.45
C LEU A 147 -16.25 13.67 -2.40
N LYS A 148 -16.16 13.45 -3.73
CA LYS A 148 -16.72 14.36 -4.73
C LYS A 148 -18.24 14.50 -4.62
N ILE A 149 -18.94 13.39 -4.37
CA ILE A 149 -20.41 13.41 -4.18
C ILE A 149 -20.76 14.15 -2.89
N SER A 150 -20.06 13.89 -1.80
CA SER A 150 -20.25 14.59 -0.52
C SER A 150 -20.03 16.10 -0.66
N ASP A 151 -19.03 16.52 -1.42
CA ASP A 151 -18.70 17.93 -1.65
C ASP A 151 -19.68 18.66 -2.58
N ALA A 152 -20.52 17.93 -3.32
CA ALA A 152 -21.38 18.53 -4.36
C ALA A 152 -22.37 19.57 -3.81
N LEU A 153 -22.81 19.40 -2.56
CA LEU A 153 -23.75 20.30 -1.89
C LEU A 153 -23.07 21.28 -0.91
N LEU A 154 -21.74 21.21 -0.79
CA LEU A 154 -20.99 22.05 0.14
C LEU A 154 -20.47 23.32 -0.52
N LYS A 155 -20.35 24.40 0.27
CA LYS A 155 -19.63 25.60 -0.17
C LYS A 155 -18.16 25.26 -0.46
N PRO A 156 -17.49 25.98 -1.38
CA PRO A 156 -16.09 25.69 -1.73
C PRO A 156 -15.13 25.59 -0.54
N ALA A 157 -15.32 26.44 0.49
CA ALA A 157 -14.49 26.46 1.70
C ALA A 157 -14.66 25.21 2.59
N ASP A 158 -15.81 24.55 2.51
CA ASP A 158 -16.18 23.40 3.36
C ASP A 158 -15.86 22.07 2.68
N ARG A 159 -15.45 22.09 1.41
CA ARG A 159 -15.18 20.89 0.62
C ARG A 159 -13.97 20.10 1.15
N VAL A 160 -14.14 18.80 1.23
CA VAL A 160 -13.13 17.85 1.78
C VAL A 160 -12.15 17.37 0.71
N LEU A 161 -12.65 17.06 -0.49
CA LEU A 161 -11.81 16.46 -1.55
C LEU A 161 -10.59 17.30 -1.93
N PRO A 162 -10.67 18.63 -2.13
CA PRO A 162 -9.49 19.42 -2.46
C PRO A 162 -8.40 19.33 -1.38
N ARG A 163 -8.78 19.38 -0.10
CA ARG A 163 -7.87 19.28 1.02
C ARG A 163 -7.26 17.88 1.11
N PHE A 164 -8.08 16.83 1.01
CA PHE A 164 -7.63 15.45 0.99
C PHE A 164 -6.59 15.19 -0.11
N LEU A 165 -6.85 15.66 -1.34
CA LEU A 165 -5.91 15.49 -2.44
C LEU A 165 -4.62 16.29 -2.24
N ALA A 166 -4.68 17.50 -1.68
CA ALA A 166 -3.50 18.29 -1.36
C ALA A 166 -2.64 17.61 -0.28
N ASP A 167 -3.25 17.11 0.80
CA ASP A 167 -2.57 16.40 1.86
C ASP A 167 -1.94 15.10 1.34
N LEU A 168 -2.67 14.31 0.55
CA LEU A 168 -2.16 13.10 -0.08
C LEU A 168 -0.98 13.40 -1.03
N GLN A 169 -1.07 14.47 -1.80
CA GLN A 169 0.01 14.89 -2.69
C GLN A 169 1.26 15.27 -1.90
N ARG A 170 1.14 16.01 -0.79
CA ARG A 170 2.28 16.30 0.11
C ARG A 170 2.89 15.02 0.66
N LEU A 171 2.07 14.08 1.16
CA LEU A 171 2.55 12.79 1.65
C LEU A 171 3.35 12.03 0.60
N CYS A 172 2.93 12.08 -0.68
CA CYS A 172 3.66 11.44 -1.76
C CYS A 172 4.96 12.15 -2.13
N PHE A 173 5.04 13.48 -2.05
CA PHE A 173 6.26 14.21 -2.40
C PHE A 173 7.32 14.18 -1.28
N GLU A 174 6.91 14.26 -0.03
CA GLU A 174 7.78 14.51 1.11
C GLU A 174 7.96 13.26 2.00
N GLY A 175 6.97 12.35 2.01
CA GLY A 175 6.87 11.27 2.99
C GLY A 175 7.94 10.18 2.88
N LEU A 176 8.50 9.95 1.68
CA LEU A 176 9.49 8.88 1.48
C LEU A 176 10.71 9.01 2.39
N LYS A 177 11.22 10.23 2.57
CA LYS A 177 12.41 10.50 3.40
C LYS A 177 12.19 10.23 4.87
N VAL A 178 10.94 10.31 5.32
CA VAL A 178 10.56 10.20 6.73
C VAL A 178 9.78 8.93 7.08
N GLY A 179 9.83 7.94 6.19
CA GLY A 179 9.26 6.61 6.46
C GLY A 179 7.75 6.53 6.26
N ILE A 180 7.19 7.29 5.33
CA ILE A 180 5.79 7.14 4.90
C ILE A 180 5.77 6.49 3.53
N ARG A 181 5.02 5.39 3.38
CA ARG A 181 4.84 4.65 2.13
C ARG A 181 3.37 4.59 1.79
N ILE A 182 3.01 5.15 0.63
CA ILE A 182 1.63 5.16 0.13
C ILE A 182 1.40 3.94 -0.77
N TYR A 183 0.33 3.21 -0.50
CA TYR A 183 -0.16 2.12 -1.32
C TYR A 183 -1.55 2.49 -1.83
N LEU A 184 -1.68 2.78 -3.12
CA LEU A 184 -2.97 3.00 -3.76
C LEU A 184 -3.43 1.72 -4.46
N ILE A 185 -4.64 1.29 -4.15
CA ILE A 185 -5.26 0.13 -4.79
C ILE A 185 -6.43 0.60 -5.64
N CYS A 186 -6.49 0.19 -6.90
CA CYS A 186 -7.53 0.60 -7.82
C CYS A 186 -7.88 -0.50 -8.84
N GLN A 187 -9.08 -0.42 -9.39
CA GLN A 187 -9.50 -1.31 -10.48
C GLN A 187 -8.92 -0.87 -11.83
N ARG A 188 -8.65 0.43 -12.00
CA ARG A 188 -8.03 1.02 -13.18
C ARG A 188 -7.07 2.12 -12.75
N GLY A 189 -5.83 2.05 -13.24
CA GLY A 189 -4.81 3.06 -12.99
C GLY A 189 -4.87 4.25 -13.97
N SER A 190 -6.06 4.67 -14.44
CA SER A 190 -6.17 5.75 -15.41
C SER A 190 -5.82 7.11 -14.82
N ALA A 191 -5.35 8.03 -15.66
CA ALA A 191 -5.04 9.40 -15.26
C ALA A 191 -6.26 10.17 -14.74
N GLU A 192 -7.45 9.87 -15.27
CA GLU A 192 -8.72 10.45 -14.83
C GLU A 192 -9.04 10.12 -13.37
N THR A 193 -8.56 8.96 -12.91
CA THR A 193 -8.88 8.41 -11.60
C THR A 193 -7.89 8.81 -10.52
N ILE A 194 -6.59 8.87 -10.86
CA ILE A 194 -5.51 9.12 -9.89
C ILE A 194 -4.91 10.51 -10.05
N GLY A 195 -5.11 11.15 -11.20
CA GLY A 195 -4.41 12.38 -11.57
C GLY A 195 -2.95 12.12 -11.99
N SER A 196 -2.44 12.88 -12.97
CA SER A 196 -1.09 12.67 -13.51
C SER A 196 0.00 12.90 -12.48
N ASN A 197 -0.14 13.93 -11.65
CA ASN A 197 0.87 14.31 -10.65
C ASN A 197 1.02 13.24 -9.56
N LEU A 198 -0.10 12.76 -8.99
CA LEU A 198 -0.05 11.71 -7.98
C LEU A 198 0.48 10.39 -8.56
N ARG A 199 0.05 10.04 -9.77
CA ARG A 199 0.49 8.82 -10.46
C ARG A 199 2.00 8.81 -10.73
N SER A 200 2.61 9.95 -11.01
CA SER A 200 4.06 10.07 -11.25
C SER A 200 4.90 9.80 -9.99
N GLN A 201 4.29 9.86 -8.80
CA GLN A 201 4.96 9.56 -7.53
C GLN A 201 4.81 8.08 -7.10
N LEU A 202 3.97 7.33 -7.80
CA LEU A 202 3.78 5.90 -7.54
C LEU A 202 4.75 5.10 -8.39
N ASP A 203 6.01 5.05 -7.95
CA ASP A 203 7.11 4.52 -8.75
C ASP A 203 7.05 3.01 -8.90
N GLN A 204 6.70 2.28 -7.83
CA GLN A 204 6.47 0.84 -7.93
C GLN A 204 5.04 0.56 -8.39
N LYS A 205 4.89 -0.33 -9.37
CA LYS A 205 3.58 -0.67 -9.93
C LYS A 205 3.40 -2.18 -10.01
N ILE A 206 2.28 -2.64 -9.46
CA ILE A 206 1.84 -4.04 -9.55
C ILE A 206 0.56 -4.06 -10.36
N SER A 207 0.62 -4.59 -11.56
CA SER A 207 -0.51 -4.55 -12.49
C SER A 207 -0.98 -5.95 -12.84
N PHE A 208 -2.12 -6.31 -12.27
CA PHE A 208 -2.87 -7.50 -12.62
C PHE A 208 -3.61 -7.32 -13.96
N ARG A 209 -4.39 -8.31 -14.39
CA ARG A 209 -5.19 -8.22 -15.62
C ARG A 209 -6.02 -6.94 -15.64
N GLN A 210 -5.87 -6.18 -16.72
CA GLN A 210 -6.63 -4.96 -17.03
C GLN A 210 -6.62 -4.71 -18.53
N ARG A 211 -7.32 -3.65 -19.01
CA ARG A 211 -7.34 -3.29 -20.43
C ARG A 211 -6.00 -2.74 -20.88
N GLY A 212 -5.70 -2.85 -22.17
CA GLY A 212 -4.42 -2.46 -22.77
C GLY A 212 -4.08 -0.98 -22.61
N ASP A 213 -5.08 -0.08 -22.69
CA ASP A 213 -4.92 1.35 -22.46
C ASP A 213 -4.40 1.65 -21.04
N SER A 214 -4.94 0.95 -20.04
CA SER A 214 -4.48 1.09 -18.65
C SER A 214 -3.03 0.62 -18.46
N PHE A 215 -2.61 -0.45 -19.13
CA PHE A 215 -1.21 -0.88 -19.10
C PHE A 215 -0.27 0.16 -19.72
N GLY A 216 -0.62 0.68 -20.91
CA GLY A 216 0.18 1.69 -21.60
C GLY A 216 0.33 3.00 -20.82
N MET A 217 -0.65 3.34 -19.97
CA MET A 217 -0.58 4.52 -19.10
C MET A 217 0.30 4.31 -17.87
N LEU A 218 0.44 3.08 -17.39
CA LEU A 218 1.15 2.77 -16.14
C LEU A 218 2.60 2.35 -16.37
N HIS A 219 2.87 1.66 -17.45
CA HIS A 219 4.14 1.03 -17.72
C HIS A 219 4.65 1.37 -19.12
N ARG A 220 5.97 1.33 -19.29
CA ARG A 220 6.61 1.36 -20.61
C ARG A 220 6.67 -0.07 -21.17
N LEU A 221 5.52 -0.58 -21.62
CA LEU A 221 5.40 -1.95 -22.15
C LEU A 221 5.45 -1.98 -23.67
N THR A 222 5.96 -3.07 -24.23
CA THR A 222 5.79 -3.37 -25.66
C THR A 222 4.35 -3.77 -25.95
N PRO A 223 3.88 -3.67 -27.22
CA PRO A 223 2.54 -4.14 -27.60
C PRO A 223 2.29 -5.61 -27.24
N GLU A 224 3.31 -6.47 -27.30
CA GLU A 224 3.25 -7.89 -26.95
C GLU A 224 3.02 -8.07 -25.45
N GLN A 225 3.72 -7.31 -24.62
CA GLN A 225 3.55 -7.31 -23.16
C GLN A 225 2.17 -6.82 -22.75
N ILE A 226 1.63 -5.79 -23.43
CA ILE A 226 0.27 -5.31 -23.21
C ILE A 226 -0.73 -6.43 -23.51
N LYS A 227 -0.66 -7.05 -24.69
CA LYS A 227 -1.52 -8.19 -25.06
C LYS A 227 -1.40 -9.36 -24.09
N GLN A 228 -0.19 -9.61 -23.55
CA GLN A 228 0.03 -10.63 -22.53
C GLN A 228 -0.70 -10.27 -21.23
N GLY A 229 -0.59 -9.03 -20.77
CA GLY A 229 -1.24 -8.55 -19.57
C GLY A 229 -2.76 -8.61 -19.62
N GLU A 230 -3.36 -8.32 -20.77
CA GLU A 230 -4.82 -8.44 -20.98
C GLU A 230 -5.33 -9.88 -20.82
N ARG A 231 -4.46 -10.87 -21.08
CA ARG A 231 -4.76 -12.30 -20.97
C ARG A 231 -4.33 -12.94 -19.66
N PHE A 232 -3.87 -12.16 -18.69
CA PHE A 232 -3.46 -12.70 -17.41
C PHE A 232 -4.59 -13.47 -16.73
N LEU A 233 -4.25 -14.64 -16.22
CA LEU A 233 -5.11 -15.42 -15.33
C LEU A 233 -5.14 -14.75 -13.93
N PRO A 234 -6.14 -15.04 -13.09
CA PRO A 234 -6.17 -14.57 -11.72
C PRO A 234 -4.86 -14.87 -10.99
N GLY A 235 -4.34 -13.84 -10.31
CA GLY A 235 -3.06 -13.89 -9.61
C GLY A 235 -1.83 -13.58 -10.47
N GLN A 236 -1.93 -13.56 -11.80
CA GLN A 236 -0.82 -13.12 -12.65
C GLN A 236 -0.74 -11.60 -12.73
N ALA A 237 0.46 -11.06 -12.60
CA ALA A 237 0.72 -9.63 -12.63
C ALA A 237 2.10 -9.31 -13.22
N PHE A 238 2.25 -8.05 -13.64
CA PHE A 238 3.55 -7.41 -13.79
C PHE A 238 3.92 -6.70 -12.49
N LEU A 239 5.19 -6.77 -12.12
CA LEU A 239 5.85 -5.96 -11.09
C LEU A 239 6.89 -5.10 -11.77
N ASP A 240 6.70 -3.80 -11.71
CA ASP A 240 7.61 -2.75 -12.17
C ASP A 240 8.16 -2.04 -10.94
N THR A 241 9.44 -2.16 -10.70
CA THR A 241 10.13 -1.57 -9.55
C THR A 241 11.27 -0.69 -10.06
N PRO A 242 11.46 0.52 -9.51
CA PRO A 242 12.54 1.41 -9.94
C PRO A 242 13.91 0.72 -9.94
N GLY A 243 14.64 0.86 -11.05
CA GLY A 243 15.98 0.29 -11.21
C GLY A 243 16.04 -1.23 -11.40
N GLN A 244 14.90 -1.90 -11.57
CA GLN A 244 14.84 -3.34 -11.86
C GLN A 244 14.12 -3.61 -13.19
N ASP A 245 14.43 -4.75 -13.79
CA ASP A 245 13.69 -5.21 -14.95
C ASP A 245 12.24 -5.54 -14.59
N LEU A 246 11.32 -5.29 -15.53
CA LEU A 246 9.92 -5.67 -15.39
C LEU A 246 9.80 -7.18 -15.15
N LYS A 247 9.18 -7.55 -14.05
CA LYS A 247 8.95 -8.95 -13.68
C LYS A 247 7.50 -9.35 -13.95
N LYS A 248 7.31 -10.48 -14.64
CA LYS A 248 6.03 -11.18 -14.67
C LYS A 248 6.03 -12.24 -13.57
N PHE A 249 5.00 -12.24 -12.73
CA PHE A 249 4.90 -13.20 -11.64
C PHE A 249 3.46 -13.65 -11.41
N ARG A 250 3.31 -14.69 -10.61
CA ARG A 250 2.04 -15.12 -10.06
C ARG A 250 2.06 -14.90 -8.56
N ALA A 251 1.15 -14.07 -8.07
CA ALA A 251 0.97 -13.82 -6.64
C ALA A 251 0.51 -15.11 -5.93
N ASP A 252 0.98 -15.29 -4.70
CA ASP A 252 0.49 -16.35 -3.85
C ASP A 252 -0.97 -16.11 -3.50
N PHE A 253 -1.75 -17.19 -3.49
CA PHE A 253 -3.16 -17.10 -3.16
C PHE A 253 -3.35 -17.03 -1.64
N CYS A 254 -4.03 -15.98 -1.19
CA CYS A 254 -4.51 -15.85 0.19
C CYS A 254 -6.01 -15.50 0.14
N SER A 255 -6.86 -16.38 0.65
CA SER A 255 -8.30 -16.08 0.77
C SER A 255 -8.56 -15.13 1.94
N PHE A 256 -9.74 -14.49 1.93
CA PHE A 256 -10.16 -13.63 3.04
C PHE A 256 -10.29 -14.41 4.36
N GLU A 257 -10.83 -15.63 4.31
CA GLU A 257 -10.95 -16.50 5.49
C GLU A 257 -9.58 -16.74 6.12
N ARG A 258 -8.59 -17.15 5.31
CA ARG A 258 -7.22 -17.39 5.80
C ARG A 258 -6.59 -16.12 6.37
N PHE A 259 -6.81 -14.97 5.74
CA PHE A 259 -6.36 -13.69 6.23
C PHE A 259 -7.02 -13.31 7.56
N SER A 260 -8.35 -13.45 7.66
CA SER A 260 -9.11 -13.16 8.88
C SER A 260 -8.72 -14.07 10.04
N ASP A 261 -8.58 -15.37 9.78
CA ASP A 261 -8.20 -16.35 10.81
C ASP A 261 -6.79 -16.09 11.31
N PHE A 262 -5.84 -15.74 10.41
CA PHE A 262 -4.49 -15.36 10.80
C PHE A 262 -4.49 -14.25 11.87
N PHE A 263 -5.30 -13.20 11.70
CA PHE A 263 -5.36 -12.09 12.67
C PHE A 263 -6.23 -12.41 13.92
N LYS A 264 -7.15 -13.37 13.84
CA LYS A 264 -7.85 -13.89 15.03
C LYS A 264 -6.89 -14.66 15.93
N ASP A 265 -6.07 -15.54 15.35
CA ASP A 265 -5.07 -16.34 16.09
C ASP A 265 -4.04 -15.43 16.76
N CYS A 266 -3.64 -14.33 16.12
CA CYS A 266 -2.76 -13.32 16.71
C CYS A 266 -3.36 -12.60 17.94
N ARG A 267 -4.69 -12.65 18.14
CA ARG A 267 -5.37 -12.06 19.31
C ARG A 267 -5.49 -13.05 20.49
N GLY A 268 -5.42 -14.34 20.23
CA GLY A 268 -5.78 -15.40 21.18
C GLY A 268 -4.64 -16.11 21.91
N GLY A 269 -3.37 -15.88 21.57
CA GLY A 269 -2.31 -16.67 22.20
C GLY A 269 -0.88 -16.32 21.79
N ASP A 270 0.08 -16.73 22.60
CA ASP A 270 1.53 -16.59 22.43
C ASP A 270 2.15 -17.46 21.29
N GLY A 271 1.32 -18.10 20.48
CA GLY A 271 1.74 -18.92 19.34
C GLY A 271 1.76 -18.12 18.04
N ALA A 272 2.92 -17.91 17.43
CA ALA A 272 3.01 -17.31 16.10
C ALA A 272 2.34 -18.23 15.07
N PRO A 273 1.21 -17.82 14.43
CA PRO A 273 0.58 -18.61 13.38
C PRO A 273 1.53 -18.73 12.19
N THR A 274 1.53 -19.87 11.52
CA THR A 274 2.27 -20.05 10.27
C THR A 274 1.67 -19.14 9.21
N GLY A 275 2.37 -18.04 8.89
CA GLY A 275 1.94 -17.06 7.89
C GLY A 275 1.67 -17.68 6.51
N CYS A 276 1.05 -16.91 5.63
CA CYS A 276 0.72 -17.34 4.26
C CYS A 276 1.94 -17.84 3.47
N ASN A 277 3.15 -17.45 3.86
CA ASN A 277 4.42 -17.94 3.33
C ASN A 277 5.58 -17.58 4.27
N LYS A 278 6.66 -18.34 4.25
CA LYS A 278 7.86 -18.07 5.06
C LYS A 278 8.52 -16.76 4.64
N THR A 279 8.77 -15.87 5.61
CA THR A 279 9.69 -14.74 5.45
C THR A 279 11.10 -15.31 5.34
N VAL A 280 11.86 -14.91 4.34
CA VAL A 280 13.29 -15.24 4.23
C VAL A 280 14.04 -13.99 4.70
N ASN A 281 14.77 -14.12 5.79
CA ASN A 281 15.82 -13.15 6.12
C ASN A 281 16.97 -13.38 5.13
N ALA A 282 17.20 -12.44 4.24
CA ALA A 282 18.30 -12.47 3.28
C ALA A 282 19.58 -11.91 3.88
#